data_4809c0f3a3c5e395b29bd88f569bc307
#
_entry.id   4809c0f3a3c5e395b29bd88f569bc307
#
_cell.length_a   1.000
_cell.length_b   1.000
_cell.length_c   1.000
_cell.angle_alpha   90.00
_cell.angle_beta   90.00
_cell.angle_gamma   90.00
#
_symmetry.space_group_name_H-M   'P 1'
#
loop_
_entity.id
_entity.type
_entity.pdbx_description
1 polymer ?
#
loop_
_entity_poly.entity_id
_entity_poly.type
_entity_poly.pdbx_seq_one_letter_code
_entity_poly.pdbx_strand_id
1 'polypeptide(L)'
;MAEILIHSTSSTVIPSVDPHQVTEVDLPFRIMKLLDESHPIIHKEPVHWQFGVNPDPKRMHDVMIENMVYHRGLGLSANQIGMPVKVFAMRVDDSDNAIVCFNPKIIKESDETVMMKEGCLSYPELYLNVKRPQAIEGTYQNADGDEINVHFEGLAARIFHHEMDHMEGNTFLNRVSRVFLQSARRKQKKLLRKGRQNGRTD
;
A
#
# COMPACT_ATOMS: atom_id res chain seq x y z
N MET A 1 13.59 10.45 -12.52
CA MET A 1 12.52 9.79 -13.29
C MET A 1 13.07 8.43 -13.74
N ALA A 2 12.56 7.36 -13.16
CA ALA A 2 12.86 6.01 -13.61
C ALA A 2 11.59 5.47 -14.26
N GLU A 3 11.54 5.56 -15.58
CA GLU A 3 10.51 4.94 -16.41
C GLU A 3 10.76 3.45 -16.47
N ILE A 4 9.78 2.68 -16.05
CA ILE A 4 9.70 1.28 -16.50
C ILE A 4 9.20 1.36 -17.92
N LEU A 5 10.12 1.28 -18.90
CA LEU A 5 9.80 1.13 -20.31
C LEU A 5 9.15 -0.24 -20.52
N ILE A 6 7.84 -0.29 -20.43
CA ILE A 6 7.09 -1.36 -21.05
C ILE A 6 7.03 -0.97 -22.53
N HIS A 7 7.88 -1.60 -23.33
CA HIS A 7 7.79 -1.48 -24.78
C HIS A 7 6.49 -2.13 -25.23
N SER A 8 5.49 -1.30 -25.51
CA SER A 8 4.29 -1.71 -26.24
C SER A 8 4.66 -1.85 -27.72
N THR A 9 4.84 -3.07 -28.14
CA THR A 9 4.69 -3.40 -29.56
C THR A 9 3.74 -4.57 -29.67
N SER A 10 2.61 -4.31 -30.35
CA SER A 10 1.80 -5.27 -31.09
C SER A 10 1.20 -6.44 -30.33
N SER A 11 -0.11 -6.48 -30.36
CA SER A 11 -0.99 -7.67 -30.25
C SER A 11 -0.27 -8.96 -29.88
N THR A 12 -0.22 -9.30 -28.60
CA THR A 12 0.36 -10.56 -28.15
C THR A 12 -0.73 -11.41 -27.50
N VAL A 13 -1.03 -12.52 -28.18
CA VAL A 13 -1.64 -13.72 -27.60
C VAL A 13 -0.91 -14.00 -26.30
N ILE A 14 -1.65 -14.07 -25.20
CA ILE A 14 -1.10 -14.49 -23.90
C ILE A 14 -0.72 -15.96 -24.05
N PRO A 15 0.57 -16.32 -24.05
CA PRO A 15 0.95 -17.73 -24.05
C PRO A 15 0.51 -18.34 -22.72
N SER A 16 -0.02 -19.54 -22.77
CA SER A 16 -0.26 -20.36 -21.57
C SER A 16 1.07 -20.56 -20.85
N VAL A 17 1.24 -19.93 -19.70
CA VAL A 17 2.44 -20.05 -18.89
C VAL A 17 2.45 -21.44 -18.29
N ASP A 18 3.43 -22.24 -18.67
CA ASP A 18 3.74 -23.52 -18.02
C ASP A 18 4.09 -23.23 -16.54
N PRO A 19 3.34 -23.78 -15.59
CA PRO A 19 3.57 -23.54 -14.16
C PRO A 19 4.94 -24.04 -13.66
N HIS A 20 5.71 -24.77 -14.46
CA HIS A 20 7.05 -25.26 -14.15
C HIS A 20 8.18 -24.41 -14.74
N GLN A 21 7.89 -23.34 -15.48
CA GLN A 21 8.87 -22.40 -16.02
C GLN A 21 8.69 -21.00 -15.41
N VAL A 22 8.56 -20.90 -14.09
CA VAL A 22 8.76 -19.62 -13.42
C VAL A 22 10.26 -19.39 -13.31
N THR A 23 10.87 -18.92 -14.40
CA THR A 23 12.19 -18.29 -14.33
C THR A 23 12.08 -17.13 -13.32
N GLU A 24 13.11 -16.97 -12.50
CA GLU A 24 13.31 -15.84 -11.58
C GLU A 24 12.85 -14.54 -12.25
N VAL A 25 11.63 -14.11 -11.95
CA VAL A 25 11.16 -12.78 -12.33
C VAL A 25 11.97 -11.82 -11.48
N ASP A 26 12.94 -11.22 -12.14
CA ASP A 26 13.86 -10.29 -11.51
C ASP A 26 13.05 -9.08 -11.03
N LEU A 27 12.66 -9.07 -9.76
CA LEU A 27 12.03 -7.90 -9.15
C LEU A 27 13.03 -6.74 -9.26
N PRO A 28 12.69 -5.63 -9.89
CA PRO A 28 13.63 -4.57 -10.12
C PRO A 28 14.15 -4.00 -8.80
N PHE A 29 15.47 -3.90 -8.63
CA PHE A 29 16.10 -3.06 -7.63
C PHE A 29 15.88 -1.60 -8.02
N ARG A 30 14.65 -1.12 -7.93
CA ARG A 30 14.34 0.24 -8.32
C ARG A 30 13.19 0.78 -7.49
N ILE A 31 13.32 2.06 -7.21
CA ILE A 31 12.22 2.86 -6.71
C ILE A 31 11.13 2.86 -7.77
N MET A 32 10.00 2.30 -7.41
CA MET A 32 8.84 2.17 -8.29
C MET A 32 8.00 3.44 -8.22
N LYS A 33 7.40 3.79 -9.34
CA LYS A 33 6.48 4.93 -9.39
C LYS A 33 5.20 4.60 -8.62
N LEU A 34 4.78 5.53 -7.76
CA LEU A 34 3.47 5.45 -7.14
C LEU A 34 2.37 5.58 -8.18
N LEU A 35 1.40 4.69 -8.09
CA LEU A 35 0.15 4.80 -8.84
C LEU A 35 -0.76 5.82 -8.15
N ASP A 36 -1.37 6.67 -8.94
CA ASP A 36 -2.36 7.61 -8.45
C ASP A 36 -3.74 6.96 -8.28
N GLU A 37 -4.64 7.70 -7.64
CA GLU A 37 -6.00 7.24 -7.32
C GLU A 37 -6.85 6.80 -8.52
N SER A 38 -6.50 7.19 -9.75
CA SER A 38 -7.24 6.81 -10.96
C SER A 38 -6.88 5.41 -11.47
N HIS A 39 -5.77 4.85 -11.00
CA HIS A 39 -5.31 3.56 -11.48
C HIS A 39 -6.19 2.41 -10.96
N PRO A 40 -6.72 1.53 -11.82
CA PRO A 40 -7.67 0.49 -11.42
C PRO A 40 -7.15 -0.48 -10.35
N ILE A 41 -5.85 -0.73 -10.30
CA ILE A 41 -5.21 -1.62 -9.32
C ILE A 41 -5.43 -1.15 -7.88
N ILE A 42 -5.50 0.17 -7.63
CA ILE A 42 -5.74 0.73 -6.29
C ILE A 42 -7.11 0.30 -5.72
N HIS A 43 -8.08 0.06 -6.60
CA HIS A 43 -9.47 -0.26 -6.25
C HIS A 43 -9.81 -1.73 -6.45
N LYS A 44 -8.80 -2.57 -6.69
CA LYS A 44 -8.97 -4.01 -6.87
C LYS A 44 -8.38 -4.73 -5.68
N GLU A 45 -9.11 -5.71 -5.15
CA GLU A 45 -8.56 -6.62 -4.15
C GLU A 45 -7.35 -7.36 -4.72
N PRO A 46 -6.17 -7.23 -4.09
CA PRO A 46 -4.97 -7.96 -4.51
C PRO A 46 -5.12 -9.45 -4.27
N VAL A 47 -4.35 -10.25 -5.02
CA VAL A 47 -4.31 -11.70 -4.82
C VAL A 47 -3.38 -12.09 -3.66
N HIS A 48 -3.64 -13.23 -3.04
CA HIS A 48 -2.75 -13.75 -1.99
C HIS A 48 -1.35 -14.00 -2.54
N TRP A 49 -0.34 -13.65 -1.74
CA TRP A 49 1.05 -14.05 -2.00
C TRP A 49 1.19 -15.55 -1.85
N GLN A 50 1.76 -16.21 -2.84
CA GLN A 50 1.99 -17.65 -2.84
C GLN A 50 3.48 -17.94 -2.71
N PHE A 51 3.90 -18.36 -1.52
CA PHE A 51 5.29 -18.77 -1.27
C PHE A 51 5.65 -19.95 -2.18
N GLY A 52 6.84 -19.91 -2.79
CA GLY A 52 7.28 -20.92 -3.75
C GLY A 52 6.73 -20.76 -5.18
N VAL A 53 5.79 -19.84 -5.42
CA VAL A 53 5.25 -19.49 -6.75
C VAL A 53 5.60 -18.07 -7.14
N ASN A 54 5.37 -17.11 -6.23
CA ASN A 54 5.79 -15.73 -6.42
C ASN A 54 7.32 -15.60 -6.31
N PRO A 55 7.90 -14.50 -6.79
CA PRO A 55 9.33 -14.22 -6.66
C PRO A 55 9.82 -14.32 -5.21
N ASP A 56 11.16 -14.27 -5.00
CA ASP A 56 11.78 -14.37 -3.69
C ASP A 56 11.12 -13.39 -2.68
N PRO A 57 10.53 -13.90 -1.58
CA PRO A 57 9.86 -13.06 -0.59
C PRO A 57 10.83 -12.12 0.15
N LYS A 58 12.10 -12.48 0.31
CA LYS A 58 13.12 -11.61 0.93
C LYS A 58 13.40 -10.41 0.05
N ARG A 59 13.47 -10.62 -1.24
CA ARG A 59 13.60 -9.53 -2.20
C ARG A 59 12.35 -8.65 -2.23
N MET A 60 11.15 -9.25 -2.18
CA MET A 60 9.91 -8.48 -2.05
C MET A 60 9.89 -7.64 -0.78
N HIS A 61 10.37 -8.18 0.33
CA HIS A 61 10.55 -7.44 1.58
C HIS A 61 11.40 -6.19 1.37
N ASP A 62 12.58 -6.33 0.78
CA ASP A 62 13.50 -5.22 0.56
C ASP A 62 12.91 -4.16 -0.38
N VAL A 63 12.28 -4.57 -1.48
CA VAL A 63 11.57 -3.66 -2.39
C VAL A 63 10.50 -2.85 -1.67
N MET A 64 9.71 -3.48 -0.79
CA MET A 64 8.65 -2.80 -0.06
C MET A 64 9.20 -1.78 0.93
N ILE A 65 10.25 -2.13 1.69
CA ILE A 65 10.89 -1.22 2.64
C ILE A 65 11.54 -0.04 1.91
N GLU A 66 12.33 -0.30 0.86
CA GLU A 66 13.01 0.75 0.09
C GLU A 66 12.01 1.75 -0.51
N ASN A 67 10.94 1.25 -1.12
CA ASN A 67 9.92 2.12 -1.71
C ASN A 67 9.14 2.90 -0.64
N MET A 68 8.77 2.29 0.48
CA MET A 68 8.10 2.98 1.59
C MET A 68 8.97 4.14 2.10
N VAL A 69 10.25 3.89 2.35
CA VAL A 69 11.20 4.91 2.84
C VAL A 69 11.42 6.02 1.81
N TYR A 70 11.63 5.66 0.54
CA TYR A 70 11.83 6.64 -0.54
C TYR A 70 10.64 7.59 -0.69
N HIS A 71 9.43 7.05 -0.67
CA HIS A 71 8.21 7.83 -0.76
C HIS A 71 7.80 8.49 0.55
N ARG A 72 8.62 8.33 1.62
CA ARG A 72 8.38 8.89 2.96
C ARG A 72 7.04 8.46 3.56
N GLY A 73 6.63 7.21 3.29
CA GLY A 73 5.41 6.61 3.82
C GLY A 73 5.59 6.12 5.26
N LEU A 74 4.50 6.13 6.03
CA LEU A 74 4.39 5.36 7.26
C LEU A 74 3.94 3.93 6.97
N GLY A 75 3.27 3.71 5.85
CA GLY A 75 2.90 2.45 5.25
C GLY A 75 2.91 2.55 3.73
N LEU A 76 2.99 1.41 3.06
CA LEU A 76 2.93 1.29 1.61
C LEU A 76 2.43 -0.11 1.24
N SER A 77 1.36 -0.18 0.50
CA SER A 77 0.82 -1.41 -0.07
C SER A 77 1.40 -1.71 -1.46
N ALA A 78 1.61 -2.98 -1.76
CA ALA A 78 2.20 -3.43 -3.03
C ALA A 78 1.39 -2.98 -4.26
N ASN A 79 0.06 -2.93 -4.17
CA ASN A 79 -0.79 -2.43 -5.25
C ASN A 79 -0.57 -0.94 -5.57
N GLN A 80 -0.08 -0.13 -4.63
CA GLN A 80 0.26 1.27 -4.87
C GLN A 80 1.49 1.47 -5.75
N ILE A 81 2.32 0.44 -5.87
CA ILE A 81 3.50 0.41 -6.75
C ILE A 81 3.35 -0.61 -7.90
N GLY A 82 2.12 -0.98 -8.20
CA GLY A 82 1.77 -1.76 -9.38
C GLY A 82 1.83 -3.29 -9.21
N MET A 83 2.04 -3.79 -8.01
CA MET A 83 2.08 -5.22 -7.71
C MET A 83 0.77 -5.64 -6.99
N PRO A 84 -0.17 -6.31 -7.68
CA PRO A 84 -1.49 -6.62 -7.13
C PRO A 84 -1.49 -7.87 -6.24
N VAL A 85 -0.63 -7.87 -5.22
CA VAL A 85 -0.47 -8.96 -4.24
C VAL A 85 -0.73 -8.46 -2.82
N LYS A 86 -1.23 -9.34 -1.94
CA LYS A 86 -1.52 -9.02 -0.52
C LYS A 86 -0.23 -8.91 0.28
N VAL A 87 0.48 -7.81 0.05
CA VAL A 87 1.72 -7.45 0.76
C VAL A 87 1.70 -5.95 1.04
N PHE A 88 2.10 -5.56 2.24
CA PHE A 88 2.40 -4.16 2.57
C PHE A 88 3.58 -4.04 3.53
N ALA A 89 4.27 -2.90 3.48
CA ALA A 89 5.25 -2.47 4.48
C ALA A 89 4.61 -1.45 5.41
N MET A 90 5.02 -1.42 6.68
CA MET A 90 4.60 -0.41 7.65
C MET A 90 5.67 -0.15 8.71
N ARG A 91 5.68 1.07 9.26
CA ARG A 91 6.43 1.40 10.48
C ARG A 91 5.63 0.94 11.70
N VAL A 92 6.32 0.36 12.67
CA VAL A 92 5.68 -0.14 13.90
C VAL A 92 5.82 0.82 15.08
N ASP A 93 6.77 1.74 15.00
CA ASP A 93 7.04 2.76 16.02
C ASP A 93 7.63 4.04 15.40
N ASP A 94 8.01 5.00 16.24
CA ASP A 94 8.63 6.26 15.82
C ASP A 94 10.12 6.10 15.40
N SER A 95 10.69 4.92 15.57
CA SER A 95 12.02 4.58 15.06
C SER A 95 11.94 4.14 13.59
N ASP A 96 13.10 3.82 13.01
CA ASP A 96 13.14 3.30 11.63
C ASP A 96 12.73 1.82 11.52
N ASN A 97 12.17 1.24 12.59
CA ASN A 97 11.67 -0.13 12.57
C ASN A 97 10.46 -0.25 11.65
N ALA A 98 10.58 -1.08 10.65
CA ALA A 98 9.52 -1.37 9.70
C ALA A 98 9.40 -2.88 9.51
N ILE A 99 8.20 -3.33 9.23
CA ILE A 99 7.89 -4.72 8.91
C ILE A 99 7.23 -4.81 7.54
N VAL A 100 7.33 -5.99 6.92
CA VAL A 100 6.58 -6.32 5.71
C VAL A 100 5.65 -7.47 6.02
N CYS A 101 4.38 -7.25 5.78
CA CYS A 101 3.30 -8.18 6.07
C CYS A 101 2.85 -8.86 4.78
N PHE A 102 3.06 -10.16 4.66
CA PHE A 102 2.51 -10.99 3.59
C PHE A 102 1.20 -11.61 4.06
N ASN A 103 0.17 -11.58 3.21
CA ASN A 103 -1.15 -12.15 3.49
C ASN A 103 -1.74 -11.72 4.85
N PRO A 104 -1.72 -10.42 5.18
CA PRO A 104 -2.15 -9.94 6.49
C PRO A 104 -3.64 -10.17 6.73
N LYS A 105 -4.02 -10.32 8.01
CA LYS A 105 -5.40 -10.44 8.47
C LYS A 105 -5.61 -9.69 9.77
N ILE A 106 -6.74 -9.04 9.92
CA ILE A 106 -7.25 -8.59 11.23
C ILE A 106 -8.08 -9.72 11.82
N ILE A 107 -7.76 -10.12 13.04
CA ILE A 107 -8.46 -11.19 13.78
C ILE A 107 -9.47 -10.56 14.75
N LYS A 108 -9.09 -9.45 15.37
CA LYS A 108 -9.94 -8.76 16.33
C LYS A 108 -9.64 -7.27 16.33
N GLU A 109 -10.67 -6.48 16.58
CA GLU A 109 -10.60 -5.04 16.74
C GLU A 109 -11.10 -4.63 18.11
N SER A 110 -10.57 -3.53 18.67
CA SER A 110 -11.10 -2.96 19.91
C SER A 110 -12.46 -2.29 19.67
N ASP A 111 -13.32 -2.32 20.68
CA ASP A 111 -14.58 -1.55 20.68
C ASP A 111 -14.32 -0.04 20.74
N GLU A 112 -13.25 0.34 21.42
CA GLU A 112 -12.82 1.73 21.48
C GLU A 112 -12.31 2.19 20.13
N THR A 113 -12.79 3.37 19.71
CA THR A 113 -12.44 3.95 18.42
C THR A 113 -11.86 5.35 18.60
N VAL A 114 -10.93 5.70 17.74
CA VAL A 114 -10.25 7.01 17.75
C VAL A 114 -10.32 7.68 16.38
N MET A 115 -10.49 8.99 16.40
CA MET A 115 -10.47 9.84 15.21
C MET A 115 -9.04 10.32 14.96
N MET A 116 -8.45 9.94 13.82
CA MET A 116 -7.13 10.46 13.41
C MET A 116 -7.17 10.98 11.98
N LYS A 117 -6.25 11.90 11.68
CA LYS A 117 -6.02 12.42 10.34
C LYS A 117 -5.21 11.41 9.54
N GLU A 118 -5.74 10.96 8.41
CA GLU A 118 -5.06 10.07 7.46
C GLU A 118 -4.80 10.75 6.13
N GLY A 119 -3.70 10.37 5.48
CA GLY A 119 -3.38 10.63 4.09
C GLY A 119 -2.91 9.33 3.44
N CYS A 120 -2.83 9.30 2.12
CA CYS A 120 -2.37 8.14 1.37
C CYS A 120 -1.42 8.62 0.27
N LEU A 121 -0.34 7.89 0.03
CA LEU A 121 0.65 8.21 -1.00
C LEU A 121 0.04 8.27 -2.41
N SER A 122 -0.98 7.44 -2.68
CA SER A 122 -1.73 7.46 -3.95
C SER A 122 -2.72 8.62 -4.07
N TYR A 123 -2.89 9.43 -3.02
CA TYR A 123 -3.83 10.56 -2.93
C TYR A 123 -3.12 11.84 -2.45
N PRO A 124 -2.21 12.42 -3.24
CA PRO A 124 -1.41 13.56 -2.81
C PRO A 124 -2.27 14.73 -2.33
N GLU A 125 -1.86 15.37 -1.23
CA GLU A 125 -2.51 16.52 -0.61
C GLU A 125 -3.96 16.27 -0.14
N LEU A 126 -4.43 15.01 -0.10
CA LEU A 126 -5.73 14.65 0.43
C LEU A 126 -5.59 14.08 1.84
N TYR A 127 -6.22 14.76 2.79
CA TYR A 127 -6.25 14.33 4.18
C TYR A 127 -7.67 14.27 4.71
N LEU A 128 -8.00 13.21 5.42
CA LEU A 128 -9.32 12.95 6.00
C LEU A 128 -9.19 12.59 7.48
N ASN A 129 -10.14 13.03 8.29
CA ASN A 129 -10.28 12.52 9.63
C ASN A 129 -11.10 11.24 9.58
N VAL A 130 -10.47 10.12 9.90
CA VAL A 130 -11.06 8.78 9.82
C VAL A 130 -11.21 8.20 11.22
N LYS A 131 -12.37 7.65 11.51
CA LYS A 131 -12.64 6.91 12.74
C LYS A 131 -12.30 5.45 12.53
N ARG A 132 -11.40 4.90 13.40
CA ARG A 132 -11.02 3.48 13.39
C ARG A 132 -10.88 2.94 14.79
N PRO A 133 -10.93 1.60 14.98
CA PRO A 133 -10.54 0.96 16.24
C PRO A 133 -9.17 1.43 16.72
N GLN A 134 -9.01 1.57 18.04
CA GLN A 134 -7.76 2.04 18.64
C GLN A 134 -6.69 0.97 18.64
N ALA A 135 -7.09 -0.31 18.74
CA ALA A 135 -6.19 -1.45 18.76
C ALA A 135 -6.69 -2.58 17.86
N ILE A 136 -5.76 -3.39 17.39
CA ILE A 136 -6.03 -4.61 16.63
C ILE A 136 -5.20 -5.79 17.14
N GLU A 137 -5.76 -6.98 17.04
CA GLU A 137 -5.03 -8.24 16.99
C GLU A 137 -5.07 -8.74 15.55
N GLY A 138 -3.96 -9.17 15.02
CA GLY A 138 -3.87 -9.61 13.63
C GLY A 138 -2.79 -10.66 13.42
N THR A 139 -2.74 -11.20 12.21
CA THR A 139 -1.68 -12.09 11.76
C THR A 139 -1.15 -11.65 10.41
N TYR A 140 0.08 -12.01 10.12
CA TYR A 140 0.67 -11.92 8.79
C TYR A 140 1.78 -12.98 8.66
N GLN A 141 2.21 -13.26 7.45
CA GLN A 141 3.40 -14.09 7.21
C GLN A 141 4.62 -13.18 7.01
N ASN A 142 5.76 -13.54 7.60
CA ASN A 142 7.04 -12.87 7.35
C ASN A 142 7.66 -13.35 6.01
N ALA A 143 8.84 -12.86 5.65
CA ALA A 143 9.53 -13.25 4.42
C ALA A 143 10.03 -14.70 4.40
N ASP A 144 10.09 -15.37 5.54
CA ASP A 144 10.42 -16.81 5.65
C ASP A 144 9.14 -17.69 5.55
N GLY A 145 7.94 -17.06 5.49
CA GLY A 145 6.67 -17.74 5.43
C GLY A 145 6.05 -18.07 6.79
N ASP A 146 6.74 -17.71 7.89
CA ASP A 146 6.24 -17.95 9.24
C ASP A 146 5.06 -17.05 9.57
N GLU A 147 4.03 -17.59 10.21
CA GLU A 147 2.90 -16.80 10.71
C GLU A 147 3.27 -16.07 11.99
N ILE A 148 3.09 -14.76 11.98
CA ILE A 148 3.36 -13.86 13.10
C ILE A 148 2.05 -13.31 13.62
N ASN A 149 1.83 -13.45 14.93
CA ASN A 149 0.71 -12.82 15.62
C ASN A 149 1.15 -11.45 16.15
N VAL A 150 0.29 -10.46 15.96
CA VAL A 150 0.58 -9.08 16.40
C VAL A 150 -0.57 -8.49 17.19
N HIS A 151 -0.20 -7.60 18.10
CA HIS A 151 -1.10 -6.68 18.76
C HIS A 151 -0.56 -5.28 18.55
N PHE A 152 -1.35 -4.43 17.89
CA PHE A 152 -0.99 -3.04 17.61
C PHE A 152 -2.02 -2.10 18.23
N GLU A 153 -1.53 -0.94 18.73
CA GLU A 153 -2.34 0.14 19.27
C GLU A 153 -1.95 1.48 18.64
N GLY A 154 -2.82 2.46 18.76
CA GLY A 154 -2.55 3.84 18.37
C GLY A 154 -2.17 4.01 16.91
N LEU A 155 -0.97 4.57 16.64
CA LEU A 155 -0.53 4.85 15.27
C LEU A 155 -0.24 3.56 14.49
N ALA A 156 0.37 2.55 15.10
CA ALA A 156 0.64 1.28 14.42
C ALA A 156 -0.65 0.56 14.00
N ALA A 157 -1.66 0.52 14.88
CA ALA A 157 -3.00 0.01 14.52
C ALA A 157 -3.63 0.83 13.38
N ARG A 158 -3.46 2.15 13.40
CA ARG A 158 -3.94 3.07 12.36
C ARG A 158 -3.34 2.76 10.99
N ILE A 159 -2.02 2.57 10.93
CA ILE A 159 -1.31 2.23 9.71
C ILE A 159 -1.77 0.86 9.21
N PHE A 160 -1.80 -0.14 10.09
CA PHE A 160 -2.25 -1.49 9.72
C PHE A 160 -3.66 -1.47 9.11
N HIS A 161 -4.60 -0.77 9.73
CA HIS A 161 -5.96 -0.60 9.18
C HIS A 161 -5.98 0.09 7.81
N HIS A 162 -5.12 1.09 7.61
CA HIS A 162 -5.05 1.81 6.33
C HIS A 162 -4.56 0.89 5.21
N GLU A 163 -3.51 0.12 5.48
CA GLU A 163 -2.97 -0.83 4.50
C GLU A 163 -3.91 -2.01 4.27
N MET A 164 -4.68 -2.44 5.30
CA MET A 164 -5.73 -3.46 5.13
C MET A 164 -6.85 -3.00 4.21
N ASP A 165 -7.22 -1.70 4.21
CA ASP A 165 -8.16 -1.20 3.19
C ASP A 165 -7.64 -1.50 1.78
N HIS A 166 -6.35 -1.24 1.51
CA HIS A 166 -5.75 -1.58 0.21
C HIS A 166 -5.76 -3.09 -0.09
N MET A 167 -5.62 -3.93 0.93
CA MET A 167 -5.70 -5.40 0.79
C MET A 167 -7.10 -5.91 0.46
N GLU A 168 -8.12 -5.08 0.66
CA GLU A 168 -9.52 -5.35 0.36
C GLU A 168 -10.02 -4.61 -0.90
N GLY A 169 -9.12 -3.93 -1.63
CA GLY A 169 -9.49 -3.09 -2.77
C GLY A 169 -10.26 -1.82 -2.37
N ASN A 170 -10.19 -1.46 -1.10
CA ASN A 170 -10.78 -0.27 -0.53
C ASN A 170 -9.72 0.82 -0.31
N THR A 171 -10.18 2.01 0.10
CA THR A 171 -9.31 3.11 0.49
C THR A 171 -9.92 3.87 1.67
N PHE A 172 -9.13 4.70 2.34
CA PHE A 172 -9.60 5.56 3.42
C PHE A 172 -10.76 6.50 3.02
N LEU A 173 -11.01 6.69 1.72
CA LEU A 173 -12.16 7.45 1.22
C LEU A 173 -13.49 6.79 1.59
N ASN A 174 -13.52 5.46 1.64
CA ASN A 174 -14.71 4.68 1.96
C ASN A 174 -15.10 4.79 3.45
N ARG A 175 -14.20 5.33 4.28
CA ARG A 175 -14.37 5.45 5.73
C ARG A 175 -15.02 6.77 6.17
N VAL A 176 -15.31 7.68 5.24
CA VAL A 176 -15.92 8.99 5.54
C VAL A 176 -17.18 9.24 4.74
N SER A 177 -18.03 10.14 5.24
CA SER A 177 -19.23 10.53 4.50
C SER A 177 -18.89 11.34 3.23
N ARG A 178 -19.76 11.29 2.23
CA ARG A 178 -19.60 12.05 0.97
C ARG A 178 -19.42 13.56 1.20
N VAL A 179 -20.08 14.12 2.20
CA VAL A 179 -19.99 15.56 2.53
C VAL A 179 -18.59 15.92 2.99
N PHE A 180 -18.00 15.12 3.91
CA PHE A 180 -16.63 15.34 4.38
C PHE A 180 -15.62 15.15 3.26
N LEU A 181 -15.80 14.12 2.42
CA LEU A 181 -14.94 13.87 1.27
C LEU A 181 -14.96 15.05 0.29
N GLN A 182 -16.15 15.57 -0.07
CA GLN A 182 -16.25 16.73 -0.96
C GLN A 182 -15.56 17.98 -0.39
N SER A 183 -15.69 18.22 0.91
CA SER A 183 -15.00 19.33 1.58
C SER A 183 -13.47 19.17 1.50
N ALA A 184 -12.96 17.97 1.77
CA ALA A 184 -11.53 17.65 1.70
C ALA A 184 -11.00 17.78 0.25
N ARG A 185 -11.75 17.31 -0.75
CA ARG A 185 -11.42 17.45 -2.18
C ARG A 185 -11.33 18.93 -2.64
N ARG A 186 -12.17 19.80 -2.10
CA ARG A 186 -12.05 21.25 -2.37
C ARG A 186 -10.75 21.82 -1.82
N LYS A 187 -10.35 21.41 -0.61
CA LYS A 187 -9.06 21.81 0.01
C LYS A 187 -7.88 21.27 -0.79
N GLN A 188 -7.90 19.97 -1.13
CA GLN A 188 -6.90 19.32 -1.96
C GLN A 188 -6.67 20.09 -3.28
N LYS A 189 -7.73 20.38 -4.03
CA LYS A 189 -7.65 21.12 -5.30
C LYS A 189 -6.98 22.50 -5.12
N LYS A 190 -7.23 23.17 -3.98
CA LYS A 190 -6.60 24.45 -3.67
C LYS A 190 -5.11 24.32 -3.38
N LEU A 191 -4.70 23.25 -2.65
CA LEU A 191 -3.30 22.97 -2.33
C LEU A 191 -2.50 22.62 -3.58
N LEU A 192 -3.01 21.73 -4.42
CA LEU A 192 -2.38 21.33 -5.68
C LEU A 192 -2.19 22.51 -6.64
N ARG A 193 -3.15 23.44 -6.70
CA ARG A 193 -3.00 24.67 -7.50
C ARG A 193 -1.89 25.58 -6.96
N LYS A 194 -1.82 25.75 -5.63
CA LYS A 194 -0.74 26.54 -5.00
C LYS A 194 0.64 25.92 -5.21
N GLY A 195 0.75 24.59 -5.10
CA GLY A 195 2.00 23.87 -5.35
C GLY A 195 2.52 24.08 -6.77
N ARG A 196 1.65 24.01 -7.79
CA ARG A 196 2.02 24.29 -9.19
C ARG A 196 2.47 25.73 -9.42
N GLN A 197 1.85 26.72 -8.75
CA GLN A 197 2.23 28.14 -8.88
C GLN A 197 3.58 28.45 -8.24
N ASN A 198 3.99 27.71 -7.21
CA ASN A 198 5.24 27.89 -6.48
C ASN A 198 6.42 27.08 -7.03
N GLY A 199 6.30 26.52 -8.25
CA GLY A 199 7.40 25.82 -8.93
C GLY A 199 7.84 24.49 -8.29
N ARG A 200 7.01 23.89 -7.44
CA ARG A 200 7.20 22.51 -7.00
C ARG A 200 6.73 21.57 -8.12
N THR A 201 7.61 21.37 -9.07
CA THR A 201 7.55 20.20 -9.96
C THR A 201 8.26 19.08 -9.21
N ASP A 202 7.50 18.05 -8.85
CA ASP A 202 8.01 16.78 -8.35
C ASP A 202 8.85 16.05 -9.40
#